data_4817042554eb95d19b19a61e5e3d5b7f
#
_entry.id   4817042554eb95d19b19a61e5e3d5b7f
#
_cell.length_a   1.000
_cell.length_b   1.000
_cell.length_c   1.000
_cell.angle_alpha   90.00
_cell.angle_beta   90.00
_cell.angle_gamma   90.00
#
_symmetry.space_group_name_H-M   'P 1'
#
loop_
_entity.id
_entity.type
_entity.pdbx_description
1 polymer ?
#
loop_
_entity_poly.entity_id
_entity_poly.type
_entity_poly.pdbx_seq_one_letter_code
_entity_poly.pdbx_strand_id
1 'polypeptide(L)'
;MIDLTCSSFARATNVTWRTFDGNSILLHLESGVYYTLNPAGTLIWELLDRRIAGQDLLTVLRDRYSVEEEEARRDLVDLLEEFAREGLISIHEHEIKYR
;
A
#
# COMPACT_ATOMS: atom_id res chain seq x y z
N MET A 1 8.30 9.60 7.73
CA MET A 1 7.39 8.51 8.13
C MET A 1 5.98 8.79 7.64
N ILE A 2 5.31 7.76 7.17
CA ILE A 2 3.94 7.89 6.67
C ILE A 2 2.98 8.00 7.85
N ASP A 3 2.06 8.96 7.76
CA ASP A 3 0.97 9.12 8.73
C ASP A 3 -0.32 8.63 8.07
N LEU A 4 -0.81 7.49 8.52
CA LEU A 4 -1.99 6.87 7.93
C LEU A 4 -3.26 7.71 8.10
N THR A 5 -3.32 8.56 9.12
CA THR A 5 -4.51 9.38 9.38
C THR A 5 -4.63 10.57 8.44
N CYS A 6 -3.52 10.99 7.84
CA CYS A 6 -3.45 12.19 7.01
C CYS A 6 -3.06 11.89 5.56
N SER A 7 -3.00 10.62 5.17
CA SER A 7 -2.49 10.25 3.85
C SER A 7 -3.42 9.32 3.12
N SER A 8 -3.40 9.41 1.80
CA SER A 8 -4.02 8.43 0.92
C SER A 8 -2.97 7.97 -0.10
N PHE A 9 -3.24 6.83 -0.72
CA PHE A 9 -2.26 6.15 -1.54
C PHE A 9 -2.89 5.64 -2.82
N ALA A 10 -2.11 5.61 -3.88
CA ALA A 10 -2.54 5.06 -5.16
C ALA A 10 -1.36 4.41 -5.85
N ARG A 11 -1.62 3.45 -6.73
CA ARG A 11 -0.56 2.83 -7.54
C ARG A 11 0.07 3.87 -8.44
N ALA A 12 1.37 3.73 -8.67
CA ALA A 12 2.03 4.48 -9.74
C ALA A 12 1.53 3.96 -11.08
N THR A 13 1.50 4.82 -12.09
CA THR A 13 0.94 4.48 -13.39
C THR A 13 1.87 3.63 -14.25
N ASN A 14 3.16 3.57 -13.91
CA ASN A 14 4.17 2.87 -14.69
C ASN A 14 4.54 1.52 -14.09
N VAL A 15 3.58 0.86 -13.45
CA VAL A 15 3.76 -0.48 -12.89
C VAL A 15 2.72 -1.41 -13.49
N THR A 16 3.17 -2.57 -13.97
CA THR A 16 2.27 -3.63 -14.38
C THR A 16 2.44 -4.80 -13.42
N TRP A 17 1.42 -5.65 -13.32
CA TRP A 17 1.48 -6.76 -12.35
C TRP A 17 0.59 -7.91 -12.76
N ARG A 18 0.85 -9.05 -12.14
CA ARG A 18 0.03 -10.25 -12.31
C ARG A 18 -0.13 -10.92 -10.95
N THR A 19 -1.36 -11.33 -10.65
CA THR A 19 -1.68 -12.01 -9.40
C THR A 19 -1.92 -13.50 -9.68
N PHE A 20 -1.37 -14.36 -8.82
CA PHE A 20 -1.57 -15.81 -8.92
C PHE A 20 -1.45 -16.42 -7.53
N ASP A 21 -2.40 -17.31 -7.20
CA ASP A 21 -2.39 -18.04 -5.92
C ASP A 21 -2.26 -17.11 -4.70
N GLY A 22 -2.89 -15.94 -4.76
CA GLY A 22 -2.84 -14.98 -3.66
C GLY A 22 -1.57 -14.15 -3.59
N ASN A 23 -0.59 -14.44 -4.43
CA ASN A 23 0.66 -13.66 -4.53
C ASN A 23 0.63 -12.80 -5.77
N SER A 24 1.57 -11.88 -5.90
CA SER A 24 1.67 -11.08 -7.11
C SER A 24 3.12 -10.79 -7.47
N ILE A 25 3.33 -10.55 -8.75
CA ILE A 25 4.60 -10.07 -9.28
C ILE A 25 4.33 -8.72 -9.92
N LEU A 26 5.11 -7.72 -9.54
CA LEU A 26 5.03 -6.38 -10.07
C LEU A 26 6.26 -6.11 -10.93
N LEU A 27 6.07 -5.38 -12.02
CA LEU A 27 7.17 -4.90 -12.85
C LEU A 27 7.10 -3.40 -12.95
N HIS A 28 8.14 -2.74 -12.49
CA HIS A 28 8.27 -1.29 -12.67
C HIS A 28 8.79 -1.06 -14.10
N LEU A 29 7.95 -0.45 -14.94
CA LEU A 29 8.26 -0.36 -16.38
C LEU A 29 9.44 0.55 -16.68
N GLU A 30 9.72 1.52 -15.84
CA GLU A 30 10.82 2.45 -16.06
C GLU A 30 12.17 1.85 -15.65
N SER A 31 12.23 1.24 -14.48
CA SER A 31 13.48 0.66 -13.98
C SER A 31 13.73 -0.76 -14.45
N GLY A 32 12.68 -1.47 -14.86
CA GLY A 32 12.78 -2.87 -15.24
C GLY A 32 12.92 -3.83 -14.06
N VAL A 33 12.72 -3.33 -12.84
CA VAL A 33 12.89 -4.16 -11.64
C VAL A 33 11.58 -4.88 -11.32
N TYR A 34 11.68 -6.14 -10.95
CA TYR A 34 10.55 -6.97 -10.53
C TYR A 34 10.47 -7.02 -9.01
N TYR A 35 9.25 -7.12 -8.52
CA TYR A 35 8.96 -7.26 -7.08
C TYR A 35 7.95 -8.36 -6.89
N THR A 36 8.11 -9.15 -5.81
CA THR A 36 7.13 -10.17 -5.47
C THR A 36 6.43 -9.78 -4.17
N LEU A 37 5.12 -10.02 -4.12
CA LEU A 37 4.32 -9.72 -2.95
C LEU A 37 3.69 -11.01 -2.42
N ASN A 38 3.73 -11.16 -1.09
CA ASN A 38 3.03 -12.24 -0.40
C ASN A 38 1.53 -11.91 -0.36
N PRO A 39 0.68 -12.79 0.22
CA PRO A 39 -0.76 -12.52 0.22
C PRO A 39 -1.16 -11.21 0.89
N ALA A 40 -0.52 -10.84 2.00
CA ALA A 40 -0.86 -9.58 2.66
C ALA A 40 -0.48 -8.38 1.80
N GLY A 41 0.70 -8.40 1.22
CA GLY A 41 1.14 -7.34 0.30
C GLY A 41 0.27 -7.27 -0.93
N THR A 42 -0.15 -8.42 -1.46
CA THR A 42 -1.04 -8.47 -2.62
C THR A 42 -2.39 -7.86 -2.29
N LEU A 43 -2.94 -8.16 -1.11
CA LEU A 43 -4.21 -7.57 -0.69
C LEU A 43 -4.13 -6.05 -0.67
N ILE A 44 -3.09 -5.51 -0.07
CA ILE A 44 -2.91 -4.06 -0.02
C ILE A 44 -2.74 -3.50 -1.44
N TRP A 45 -1.92 -4.16 -2.26
CA TRP A 45 -1.70 -3.72 -3.63
C TRP A 45 -3.00 -3.63 -4.42
N GLU A 46 -3.87 -4.64 -4.28
CA GLU A 46 -5.14 -4.66 -5.01
C GLU A 46 -6.08 -3.56 -4.55
N LEU A 47 -6.03 -3.17 -3.29
CA LEU A 47 -6.86 -2.08 -2.77
C LEU A 47 -6.41 -0.72 -3.28
N LEU A 48 -5.20 -0.62 -3.82
CA LEU A 48 -4.65 0.62 -4.34
C LEU A 48 -5.07 0.90 -5.79
N ASP A 49 -6.06 0.18 -6.32
CA ASP A 49 -6.56 0.37 -7.68
C ASP A 49 -7.18 1.76 -7.88
N ARG A 50 -7.53 2.42 -6.79
CA ARG A 50 -7.92 3.81 -6.74
C ARG A 50 -7.31 4.41 -5.50
N ARG A 51 -7.29 5.73 -5.45
CA ARG A 51 -6.76 6.42 -4.29
C ARG A 51 -7.54 6.04 -3.04
N ILE A 52 -6.86 5.55 -2.02
CA ILE A 52 -7.47 5.06 -0.80
C ILE A 52 -6.76 5.62 0.42
N ALA A 53 -7.53 5.95 1.44
CA ALA A 53 -6.99 6.48 2.68
C ALA A 53 -6.27 5.40 3.48
N GLY A 54 -5.19 5.81 4.17
CA GLY A 54 -4.41 4.87 4.98
C GLY A 54 -5.22 4.18 6.06
N GLN A 55 -6.17 4.91 6.68
CA GLN A 55 -7.03 4.30 7.71
C GLN A 55 -7.92 3.21 7.14
N ASP A 56 -8.36 3.36 5.89
CA ASP A 56 -9.18 2.33 5.25
C ASP A 56 -8.36 1.09 4.95
N LEU A 57 -7.10 1.27 4.53
CA LEU A 57 -6.20 0.14 4.35
C LEU A 57 -5.97 -0.60 5.67
N LEU A 58 -5.79 0.14 6.74
CA LEU A 58 -5.58 -0.45 8.06
C LEU A 58 -6.80 -1.26 8.50
N THR A 59 -7.99 -0.73 8.27
CA THR A 59 -9.24 -1.41 8.63
C THR A 59 -9.36 -2.75 7.91
N VAL A 60 -9.11 -2.76 6.60
CA VAL A 60 -9.18 -4.00 5.82
C VAL A 60 -8.15 -5.01 6.30
N LEU A 61 -6.93 -4.56 6.57
CA LEU A 61 -5.87 -5.45 7.02
C LEU A 61 -6.21 -6.09 8.36
N ARG A 62 -6.75 -5.34 9.29
CA ARG A 62 -7.15 -5.85 10.60
C ARG A 62 -8.31 -6.83 10.49
N ASP A 63 -9.29 -6.52 9.66
CA ASP A 63 -10.43 -7.40 9.46
C ASP A 63 -10.02 -8.74 8.87
N ARG A 64 -9.05 -8.70 7.97
CA ARG A 64 -8.63 -9.91 7.26
C ARG A 64 -7.75 -10.82 8.12
N TYR A 65 -6.87 -10.24 8.93
CA TYR A 65 -5.82 -11.00 9.61
C TYR A 65 -5.95 -11.05 11.12
N SER A 66 -6.93 -10.38 11.69
CA SER A 66 -7.22 -10.41 13.14
C SER A 66 -5.99 -10.11 13.99
N VAL A 67 -5.18 -9.14 13.57
CA VAL A 67 -3.99 -8.72 14.31
C VAL A 67 -4.30 -7.49 15.15
N GLU A 68 -3.46 -7.23 16.16
CA GLU A 68 -3.60 -6.03 16.96
C GLU A 68 -3.32 -4.78 16.13
N GLU A 69 -3.97 -3.68 16.50
CA GLU A 69 -3.87 -2.44 15.74
C GLU A 69 -2.44 -1.94 15.61
N GLU A 70 -1.67 -1.97 16.71
CA GLU A 70 -0.29 -1.48 16.66
C GLU A 70 0.57 -2.28 15.70
N GLU A 71 0.43 -3.60 15.72
CA GLU A 71 1.18 -4.46 14.83
C GLU A 71 0.77 -4.24 13.37
N ALA A 72 -0.55 -4.19 13.14
CA ALA A 72 -1.07 -3.95 11.78
C ALA A 72 -0.61 -2.60 11.24
N ARG A 73 -0.65 -1.58 12.08
CA ARG A 73 -0.23 -0.24 11.67
C ARG A 73 1.24 -0.21 11.31
N ARG A 74 2.10 -0.81 12.13
CA ARG A 74 3.53 -0.84 11.87
C ARG A 74 3.84 -1.58 10.58
N ASP A 75 3.24 -2.75 10.39
CA ASP A 75 3.47 -3.55 9.19
C ASP A 75 2.99 -2.83 7.94
N LEU A 76 1.83 -2.18 8.03
CA LEU A 76 1.28 -1.43 6.90
C LEU A 76 2.16 -0.24 6.55
N VAL A 77 2.60 0.52 7.55
CA VAL A 77 3.47 1.67 7.30
C VAL A 77 4.78 1.21 6.65
N ASP A 78 5.37 0.14 7.17
CA ASP A 78 6.63 -0.39 6.60
C ASP A 78 6.44 -0.78 5.15
N LEU A 79 5.33 -1.45 4.82
CA LEU A 79 5.05 -1.87 3.45
C LEU A 79 4.84 -0.66 2.54
N LEU A 80 4.06 0.32 2.98
CA LEU A 80 3.80 1.51 2.17
C LEU A 80 5.06 2.34 1.96
N GLU A 81 5.91 2.43 2.98
CA GLU A 81 7.20 3.13 2.83
C GLU A 81 8.10 2.42 1.83
N GLU A 82 8.11 1.10 1.86
CA GLU A 82 8.87 0.33 0.88
C GLU A 82 8.32 0.53 -0.53
N PHE A 83 7.00 0.48 -0.69
CA PHE A 83 6.37 0.75 -1.99
C PHE A 83 6.73 2.14 -2.51
N ALA A 84 6.69 3.14 -1.62
CA ALA A 84 7.01 4.51 -2.03
C ALA A 84 8.49 4.66 -2.41
N ARG A 85 9.37 4.04 -1.64
CA ARG A 85 10.81 4.09 -1.91
C ARG A 85 11.15 3.47 -3.25
N GLU A 86 10.42 2.41 -3.64
CA GLU A 86 10.64 1.72 -4.91
C GLU A 86 9.87 2.34 -6.07
N GLY A 87 9.15 3.43 -5.82
CA GLY A 87 8.41 4.12 -6.89
C GLY A 87 7.16 3.39 -7.35
N LEU A 88 6.61 2.50 -6.51
CA LEU A 88 5.46 1.69 -6.88
C LEU A 88 4.13 2.37 -6.57
N ILE A 89 4.12 3.34 -5.68
CA ILE A 89 2.91 4.06 -5.29
C ILE A 89 3.19 5.55 -5.21
N SER A 90 2.11 6.33 -5.25
CA SER A 90 2.14 7.74 -4.91
C SER A 90 1.46 7.96 -3.57
N ILE A 91 1.95 8.93 -2.82
CA ILE A 91 1.42 9.31 -1.52
C ILE A 91 0.82 10.69 -1.63
N HIS A 92 -0.41 10.84 -1.14
CA HIS A 92 -1.10 12.13 -1.14
C HIS A 92 -1.42 12.49 0.29
N GLU A 93 -0.79 13.54 0.80
CA GLU A 93 -1.04 14.00 2.14
C GLU A 93 -2.19 14.98 2.15
N HIS A 94 -2.99 14.90 3.20
CA HIS A 94 -4.13 15.76 3.37
C HIS A 94 -3.84 16.76 4.48
N GLU A 95 -3.96 18.03 4.15
CA GLU A 95 -3.79 19.08 5.12
C GLU A 95 -5.04 19.17 5.97
N ILE A 96 -4.88 19.12 7.28
CA ILE A 96 -5.98 19.28 8.20
C ILE A 96 -6.16 20.77 8.45
N LYS A 97 -7.35 21.30 8.14
CA LYS A 97 -7.64 22.71 8.33
C LYS A 97 -8.57 22.86 9.51
N TYR A 98 -8.18 23.69 10.44
CA TYR A 98 -8.98 24.03 11.60
C TYR A 98 -9.67 25.36 11.37
N ARG A 99 -10.85 25.48 11.96
CA ARG A 99 -11.62 26.72 11.89
C ARG A 99 -11.83 27.26 13.29
#